data_8e09a58037b6667eb690b2e1b3baf913
#
_entry.id   8e09a58037b6667eb690b2e1b3baf913
#
_cell.length_a   1.000
_cell.length_b   1.000
_cell.length_c   1.000
_cell.angle_alpha   90.00
_cell.angle_beta   90.00
_cell.angle_gamma   90.00
#
_symmetry.space_group_name_H-M   'P 1'
#
loop_
_entity.id
_entity.type
_entity.pdbx_description
1 polymer ?
#
loop_
_entity_poly.entity_id
_entity_poly.type
_entity_poly.pdbx_seq_one_letter_code
_entity_poly.pdbx_strand_id
1 'polypeptide(L)'
;FKNKYSQTYKNSRNFVSGLVNKKKLTKIEEIKIADLDFVAYEVIVPIELKPSEQFEFLESLKPNINIVQYEKNITQTQLTNEFLSEKLTNYKANYEYTIDGIINIEDKVYPRQSKNPDHAFAFKMIITDQVVEARVVNVHYEASKDGYLKPKIEIEPIEVDGVTVTYATCFNAKYVLDNKIGLGTTIKLNRSGGVIPNILEVLTPADEAILPKLPKSEYAFNKTNTDFVLKNPETNETVLLKNI
;
A
#
# COMPACT_ATOMS: atom_id res chain seq x y z
N PHE A 1 -2.65 -20.35 -1.12
CA PHE A 1 -2.18 -19.66 -2.33
C PHE A 1 -0.85 -20.23 -2.83
N LYS A 2 0.23 -20.21 -1.99
CA LYS A 2 1.62 -20.55 -2.40
C LYS A 2 1.70 -21.91 -3.13
N ASN A 3 1.01 -22.93 -2.63
CA ASN A 3 1.11 -24.29 -3.16
C ASN A 3 0.25 -24.55 -4.41
N LYS A 4 -0.77 -23.74 -4.68
CA LYS A 4 -1.76 -24.02 -5.72
C LYS A 4 -1.79 -22.98 -6.83
N TYR A 5 -1.51 -21.72 -6.54
CA TYR A 5 -1.76 -20.60 -7.44
C TYR A 5 -0.56 -19.69 -7.74
N SER A 6 0.55 -19.84 -7.03
CA SER A 6 1.73 -18.95 -7.18
C SER A 6 2.38 -19.01 -8.57
N GLN A 7 2.24 -20.10 -9.31
CA GLN A 7 2.75 -20.20 -10.68
C GLN A 7 1.94 -19.40 -11.70
N THR A 8 0.65 -19.17 -11.41
CA THR A 8 -0.27 -18.50 -12.34
C THR A 8 -0.51 -17.03 -11.96
N TYR A 9 -0.44 -16.70 -10.68
CA TYR A 9 -0.71 -15.37 -10.14
C TYR A 9 0.49 -14.84 -9.37
N LYS A 10 0.82 -13.57 -9.58
CA LYS A 10 1.98 -12.92 -8.93
C LYS A 10 1.87 -12.88 -7.40
N ASN A 11 0.67 -12.73 -6.86
CA ASN A 11 0.42 -12.72 -5.42
C ASN A 11 -1.04 -13.06 -5.11
N SER A 12 -1.33 -13.37 -3.84
CA SER A 12 -2.68 -13.71 -3.37
C SER A 12 -3.68 -12.57 -3.54
N ARG A 13 -3.27 -11.31 -3.37
CA ARG A 13 -4.14 -10.14 -3.55
C ARG A 13 -4.66 -10.05 -4.98
N ASN A 14 -3.79 -10.21 -5.99
CA ASN A 14 -4.19 -10.20 -7.40
C ASN A 14 -5.09 -11.39 -7.74
N PHE A 15 -4.86 -12.54 -7.12
CA PHE A 15 -5.70 -13.72 -7.28
C PHE A 15 -7.13 -13.46 -6.76
N VAL A 16 -7.26 -13.02 -5.51
CA VAL A 16 -8.56 -12.76 -4.87
C VAL A 16 -9.31 -11.64 -5.59
N SER A 17 -8.67 -10.48 -5.80
CA SER A 17 -9.32 -9.33 -6.45
C SER A 17 -9.72 -9.63 -7.89
N GLY A 18 -8.92 -10.42 -8.60
CA GLY A 18 -9.25 -10.88 -9.96
C GLY A 18 -10.48 -11.77 -10.04
N LEU A 19 -10.80 -12.54 -8.98
CA LEU A 19 -12.00 -13.37 -8.91
C LEU A 19 -13.21 -12.57 -8.42
N VAL A 20 -13.08 -11.85 -7.31
CA VAL A 20 -14.20 -11.17 -6.63
C VAL A 20 -14.77 -10.01 -7.46
N ASN A 21 -13.95 -9.32 -8.24
CA ASN A 21 -14.40 -8.19 -9.07
C ASN A 21 -14.97 -8.59 -10.44
N LYS A 22 -15.02 -9.88 -10.77
CA LYS A 22 -15.60 -10.32 -12.05
C LYS A 22 -17.13 -10.28 -12.05
N LYS A 23 -17.70 -9.70 -13.10
CA LYS A 23 -19.17 -9.71 -13.31
C LYS A 23 -19.73 -11.11 -13.61
N LYS A 24 -18.92 -11.98 -14.22
CA LYS A 24 -19.31 -13.36 -14.57
C LYS A 24 -18.10 -14.27 -14.45
N LEU A 25 -18.27 -15.36 -13.75
CA LEU A 25 -17.25 -16.39 -13.54
C LEU A 25 -17.35 -17.49 -14.58
N THR A 26 -16.22 -18.08 -14.92
CA THR A 26 -16.15 -19.35 -15.66
C THR A 26 -16.22 -20.51 -14.67
N LYS A 27 -16.56 -21.73 -15.14
CA LYS A 27 -16.58 -22.92 -14.30
C LYS A 27 -15.27 -23.18 -13.54
N ILE A 28 -14.13 -22.86 -14.15
CA ILE A 28 -12.81 -23.00 -13.51
C ILE A 28 -12.65 -21.97 -12.38
N GLU A 29 -13.17 -20.77 -12.54
CA GLU A 29 -13.10 -19.70 -11.52
C GLU A 29 -14.07 -19.96 -10.37
N GLU A 30 -15.23 -20.57 -10.63
CA GLU A 30 -16.14 -21.05 -9.58
C GLU A 30 -15.46 -22.07 -8.65
N ILE A 31 -14.66 -22.98 -9.22
CA ILE A 31 -13.85 -23.91 -8.43
C ILE A 31 -12.79 -23.17 -7.61
N LYS A 32 -12.16 -22.13 -8.18
CA LYS A 32 -11.15 -21.34 -7.47
C LYS A 32 -11.73 -20.50 -6.33
N ILE A 33 -12.98 -20.04 -6.44
CA ILE A 33 -13.67 -19.31 -5.37
C ILE A 33 -13.88 -20.19 -4.13
N ALA A 34 -14.07 -21.49 -4.29
CA ALA A 34 -14.18 -22.42 -3.17
C ALA A 34 -12.91 -22.49 -2.29
N ASP A 35 -11.77 -22.02 -2.81
CA ASP A 35 -10.51 -21.91 -2.05
C ASP A 35 -10.32 -20.53 -1.36
N LEU A 36 -11.31 -19.63 -1.43
CA LEU A 36 -11.26 -18.34 -0.76
C LEU A 36 -11.95 -18.42 0.59
N ASP A 37 -11.28 -17.87 1.60
CA ASP A 37 -11.87 -17.69 2.91
C ASP A 37 -12.53 -16.30 2.99
N PHE A 38 -13.75 -16.27 3.53
CA PHE A 38 -14.39 -15.04 3.95
C PHE A 38 -14.11 -14.81 5.43
N VAL A 39 -13.45 -13.70 5.76
CA VAL A 39 -13.12 -13.35 7.15
C VAL A 39 -13.88 -12.08 7.53
N ALA A 40 -14.83 -12.19 8.45
CA ALA A 40 -15.63 -11.07 8.93
C ALA A 40 -14.85 -10.23 9.95
N TYR A 41 -14.96 -8.91 9.87
CA TYR A 41 -14.32 -7.98 10.80
C TYR A 41 -15.23 -6.84 11.28
N GLU A 42 -16.43 -6.72 10.72
CA GLU A 42 -17.40 -5.68 11.05
C GLU A 42 -18.82 -6.17 10.79
N VAL A 43 -19.78 -5.70 11.59
CA VAL A 43 -21.22 -5.88 11.34
C VAL A 43 -21.78 -4.57 10.80
N ILE A 44 -22.34 -4.61 9.58
CA ILE A 44 -22.89 -3.41 8.94
C ILE A 44 -24.33 -3.14 9.38
N VAL A 45 -25.10 -4.21 9.64
CA VAL A 45 -26.50 -4.17 10.07
C VAL A 45 -26.72 -5.23 11.14
N PRO A 46 -27.27 -4.90 12.32
CA PRO A 46 -27.71 -3.56 12.77
C PRO A 46 -26.56 -2.58 13.06
N ILE A 47 -26.82 -1.27 12.91
CA ILE A 47 -25.81 -0.20 13.00
C ILE A 47 -25.48 0.16 14.46
N GLU A 48 -26.35 -0.21 15.42
CA GLU A 48 -26.30 0.27 16.81
C GLU A 48 -25.34 -0.52 17.70
N LEU A 49 -24.63 -1.51 17.16
CA LEU A 49 -23.66 -2.30 17.91
C LEU A 49 -22.30 -1.60 17.99
N LYS A 50 -21.77 -1.44 19.19
CA LYS A 50 -20.37 -1.04 19.37
C LYS A 50 -19.43 -2.18 18.96
N PRO A 51 -18.14 -1.92 18.65
CA PRO A 51 -17.20 -2.94 18.15
C PRO A 51 -17.14 -4.22 18.97
N SER A 52 -17.11 -4.15 20.30
CA SER A 52 -17.09 -5.34 21.15
C SER A 52 -18.36 -6.21 21.00
N GLU A 53 -19.53 -5.59 20.86
CA GLU A 53 -20.81 -6.29 20.65
C GLU A 53 -20.91 -6.88 19.22
N GLN A 54 -20.32 -6.19 18.23
CA GLN A 54 -20.21 -6.73 16.87
C GLN A 54 -19.43 -8.04 16.86
N PHE A 55 -18.29 -8.09 17.58
CA PHE A 55 -17.51 -9.31 17.68
C PHE A 55 -18.24 -10.42 18.45
N GLU A 56 -18.99 -10.10 19.49
CA GLU A 56 -19.83 -11.07 20.18
C GLU A 56 -20.92 -11.66 19.26
N PHE A 57 -21.54 -10.81 18.45
CA PHE A 57 -22.49 -11.27 17.43
C PHE A 57 -21.79 -12.18 16.39
N LEU A 58 -20.63 -11.76 15.85
CA LEU A 58 -19.88 -12.57 14.87
C LEU A 58 -19.45 -13.92 15.48
N GLU A 59 -19.00 -13.95 16.75
CA GLU A 59 -18.65 -15.19 17.45
C GLU A 59 -19.84 -16.17 17.54
N SER A 60 -21.06 -15.66 17.67
CA SER A 60 -22.28 -16.50 17.70
C SER A 60 -22.56 -17.20 16.37
N LEU A 61 -21.94 -16.73 15.28
CA LEU A 61 -22.08 -17.33 13.93
C LEU A 61 -21.07 -18.42 13.63
N LYS A 62 -20.06 -18.62 14.49
CA LYS A 62 -19.10 -19.75 14.34
C LYS A 62 -19.81 -21.10 14.47
N PRO A 63 -19.35 -22.14 13.74
CA PRO A 63 -18.17 -22.19 12.86
C PRO A 63 -18.45 -21.80 11.40
N ASN A 64 -19.62 -21.24 11.08
CA ASN A 64 -20.06 -20.99 9.71
C ASN A 64 -19.29 -19.87 8.99
N ILE A 65 -18.64 -18.97 9.76
CA ILE A 65 -17.82 -17.89 9.23
C ILE A 65 -16.49 -17.79 9.97
N ASN A 66 -15.44 -17.39 9.27
CA ASN A 66 -14.18 -16.99 9.89
C ASN A 66 -14.28 -15.54 10.37
N ILE A 67 -13.64 -15.26 11.50
CA ILE A 67 -13.64 -13.94 12.11
C ILE A 67 -12.19 -13.47 12.25
N VAL A 68 -11.94 -12.20 11.98
CA VAL A 68 -10.62 -11.60 12.20
C VAL A 68 -10.19 -11.77 13.66
N GLN A 69 -8.91 -12.00 13.89
CA GLN A 69 -8.38 -12.02 15.25
C GLN A 69 -8.50 -10.64 15.89
N TYR A 70 -9.01 -10.57 17.11
CA TYR A 70 -9.26 -9.32 17.81
C TYR A 70 -8.99 -9.45 19.31
N GLU A 71 -8.80 -8.32 19.97
CA GLU A 71 -8.71 -8.18 21.43
C GLU A 71 -9.64 -7.09 21.91
N LYS A 72 -10.17 -7.25 23.12
CA LYS A 72 -11.07 -6.31 23.80
C LYS A 72 -10.43 -5.77 25.08
N ASN A 73 -10.99 -4.69 25.63
CA ASN A 73 -10.61 -4.12 26.92
C ASN A 73 -9.18 -3.58 27.00
N ILE A 74 -8.61 -3.16 25.86
CA ILE A 74 -7.34 -2.45 25.83
C ILE A 74 -7.60 -0.99 26.19
N THR A 75 -6.94 -0.51 27.25
CA THR A 75 -7.06 0.89 27.66
C THR A 75 -6.17 1.80 26.82
N GLN A 76 -6.54 3.08 26.74
CA GLN A 76 -5.75 4.07 26.00
C GLN A 76 -4.30 4.16 26.48
N THR A 77 -4.08 3.98 27.81
CA THR A 77 -2.73 3.99 28.41
C THR A 77 -1.86 2.79 28.02
N GLN A 78 -2.47 1.70 27.59
CA GLN A 78 -1.76 0.52 27.08
C GLN A 78 -1.37 0.64 25.60
N LEU A 79 -2.00 1.55 24.84
CA LEU A 79 -1.75 1.72 23.40
C LEU A 79 -0.43 2.49 23.17
N THR A 80 0.69 1.93 23.63
CA THR A 80 2.03 2.46 23.34
C THR A 80 2.58 1.87 22.03
N ASN A 81 3.59 2.51 21.48
CA ASN A 81 4.26 1.99 20.26
C ASN A 81 4.88 0.61 20.51
N GLU A 82 5.43 0.39 21.69
CA GLU A 82 6.06 -0.88 22.11
C GLU A 82 5.00 -1.99 22.16
N PHE A 83 3.87 -1.76 22.83
CA PHE A 83 2.76 -2.69 22.91
C PHE A 83 2.22 -3.05 21.52
N LEU A 84 1.95 -2.05 20.68
CA LEU A 84 1.43 -2.26 19.33
C LEU A 84 2.43 -2.98 18.42
N SER A 85 3.74 -2.69 18.58
CA SER A 85 4.81 -3.37 17.83
C SER A 85 4.91 -4.84 18.20
N GLU A 86 4.87 -5.15 19.49
CA GLU A 86 4.88 -6.53 20.00
C GLU A 86 3.67 -7.31 19.48
N LYS A 87 2.47 -6.73 19.61
CA LYS A 87 1.21 -7.33 19.09
C LYS A 87 1.28 -7.58 17.59
N LEU A 88 1.69 -6.59 16.81
CA LEU A 88 1.79 -6.73 15.36
C LEU A 88 2.80 -7.80 14.95
N THR A 89 3.96 -7.87 15.64
CA THR A 89 4.97 -8.88 15.40
C THR A 89 4.42 -10.28 15.69
N ASN A 90 3.74 -10.44 16.82
CA ASN A 90 3.13 -11.71 17.20
C ASN A 90 2.03 -12.13 16.19
N TYR A 91 1.14 -11.22 15.80
CA TYR A 91 0.10 -11.52 14.82
C TYR A 91 0.68 -11.87 13.46
N LYS A 92 1.70 -11.16 12.97
CA LYS A 92 2.38 -11.51 11.72
C LYS A 92 3.03 -12.89 11.74
N ALA A 93 3.52 -13.33 12.87
CA ALA A 93 4.16 -14.63 13.03
C ALA A 93 3.16 -15.80 13.15
N ASN A 94 2.03 -15.59 13.82
CA ASN A 94 1.15 -16.65 14.26
C ASN A 94 -0.25 -16.64 13.64
N TYR A 95 -0.66 -15.54 12.99
CA TYR A 95 -1.97 -15.47 12.35
C TYR A 95 -1.98 -16.18 11.00
N GLU A 96 -3.05 -16.89 10.71
CA GLU A 96 -3.20 -17.70 9.49
C GLU A 96 -3.15 -16.86 8.21
N TYR A 97 -3.63 -15.62 8.27
CA TYR A 97 -3.66 -14.70 7.13
C TYR A 97 -2.55 -13.67 7.21
N THR A 98 -2.00 -13.30 6.06
CA THR A 98 -1.02 -12.20 5.98
C THR A 98 -1.70 -10.87 6.28
N ILE A 99 -1.15 -10.10 7.22
CA ILE A 99 -1.66 -8.79 7.62
C ILE A 99 -0.62 -7.68 7.41
N ASP A 100 -1.10 -6.46 7.16
CA ASP A 100 -0.28 -5.26 6.99
C ASP A 100 -0.08 -4.51 8.30
N GLY A 101 -1.07 -4.59 9.18
CA GLY A 101 -1.11 -3.81 10.40
C GLY A 101 -2.27 -4.21 11.30
N ILE A 102 -2.45 -3.45 12.37
CA ILE A 102 -3.52 -3.60 13.35
C ILE A 102 -4.42 -2.38 13.26
N ILE A 103 -5.74 -2.58 13.31
CA ILE A 103 -6.71 -1.50 13.46
C ILE A 103 -7.06 -1.38 14.94
N ASN A 104 -6.90 -0.18 15.47
CA ASN A 104 -7.33 0.18 16.82
C ASN A 104 -8.59 1.05 16.70
N ILE A 105 -9.65 0.67 17.38
CA ILE A 105 -10.94 1.37 17.29
C ILE A 105 -11.51 1.60 18.69
N GLU A 106 -12.11 2.77 18.92
CA GLU A 106 -12.81 3.06 20.18
C GLU A 106 -14.08 2.22 20.28
N ASP A 107 -14.32 1.61 21.47
CA ASP A 107 -15.47 0.74 21.72
C ASP A 107 -16.75 1.56 22.00
N LYS A 108 -17.17 2.33 20.99
CA LYS A 108 -18.41 3.13 20.99
C LYS A 108 -19.13 3.02 19.65
N VAL A 109 -20.41 3.32 19.65
CA VAL A 109 -21.19 3.41 18.41
C VAL A 109 -20.93 4.76 17.74
N TYR A 110 -20.53 4.72 16.48
CA TYR A 110 -20.31 5.89 15.63
C TYR A 110 -21.11 5.77 14.34
N PRO A 111 -21.63 6.89 13.81
CA PRO A 111 -22.24 6.90 12.49
C PRO A 111 -21.21 6.49 11.43
N ARG A 112 -21.61 5.59 10.54
CA ARG A 112 -20.75 5.15 9.44
C ARG A 112 -20.48 6.31 8.47
N GLN A 113 -19.22 6.50 8.11
CA GLN A 113 -18.76 7.56 7.21
C GLN A 113 -17.98 6.96 6.03
N SER A 114 -17.98 7.65 4.88
CA SER A 114 -17.20 7.26 3.71
C SER A 114 -15.71 7.63 3.79
N LYS A 115 -15.32 8.44 4.76
CA LYS A 115 -13.92 8.84 5.04
C LYS A 115 -13.29 7.96 6.11
N ASN A 116 -11.97 8.08 6.30
CA ASN A 116 -11.29 7.45 7.43
C ASN A 116 -11.89 7.96 8.75
N PRO A 117 -12.24 7.07 9.70
CA PRO A 117 -12.85 7.46 10.96
C PRO A 117 -11.83 8.14 11.90
N ASP A 118 -12.27 9.18 12.60
CA ASP A 118 -11.46 9.88 13.61
C ASP A 118 -11.31 9.08 14.93
N HIS A 119 -12.19 8.08 15.13
CA HIS A 119 -12.25 7.20 16.31
C HIS A 119 -11.51 5.87 16.13
N ALA A 120 -10.77 5.73 15.04
CA ALA A 120 -9.94 4.55 14.77
C ALA A 120 -8.65 4.94 14.06
N PHE A 121 -7.60 4.14 14.28
CA PHE A 121 -6.35 4.30 13.56
C PHE A 121 -5.73 2.97 13.20
N ALA A 122 -4.98 2.94 12.11
CA ALA A 122 -4.19 1.80 11.70
C ALA A 122 -2.76 1.96 12.23
N PHE A 123 -2.27 0.95 12.96
CA PHE A 123 -0.86 0.84 13.32
C PHE A 123 -0.15 -0.09 12.34
N LYS A 124 0.88 0.43 11.69
CA LYS A 124 1.75 -0.31 10.76
C LYS A 124 3.19 -0.11 11.16
N MET A 125 3.98 -1.16 11.05
CA MET A 125 5.41 -1.14 11.36
C MET A 125 6.20 -1.65 10.17
N ILE A 126 7.30 -0.97 9.87
CA ILE A 126 8.30 -1.46 8.91
C ILE A 126 9.11 -2.54 9.62
N ILE A 127 9.06 -3.76 9.11
CA ILE A 127 9.93 -4.83 9.58
C ILE A 127 11.24 -4.73 8.82
N THR A 128 12.36 -4.86 9.51
CA THR A 128 13.71 -4.67 8.97
C THR A 128 14.00 -5.58 7.76
N ASP A 129 13.42 -6.75 7.72
CA ASP A 129 13.55 -7.74 6.62
C ASP A 129 12.84 -7.31 5.31
N GLN A 130 11.98 -6.29 5.36
CA GLN A 130 11.33 -5.68 4.19
C GLN A 130 12.08 -4.44 3.69
N VAL A 131 13.18 -4.08 4.36
CA VAL A 131 14.03 -2.96 3.98
C VAL A 131 15.23 -3.51 3.23
N VAL A 132 15.44 -3.01 2.03
CA VAL A 132 16.55 -3.43 1.15
C VAL A 132 17.26 -2.21 0.57
N GLU A 133 18.53 -2.40 0.20
CA GLU A 133 19.30 -1.42 -0.54
C GLU A 133 19.20 -1.74 -2.04
N ALA A 134 19.01 -0.71 -2.85
CA ALA A 134 18.91 -0.84 -4.28
C ALA A 134 19.65 0.29 -5.00
N ARG A 135 20.16 -0.01 -6.21
CA ARG A 135 20.85 0.95 -7.06
C ARG A 135 19.89 1.51 -8.11
N VAL A 136 19.87 2.83 -8.21
CA VAL A 136 19.04 3.54 -9.20
C VAL A 136 19.68 3.44 -10.58
N VAL A 137 18.89 3.04 -11.57
CA VAL A 137 19.26 3.01 -12.97
C VAL A 137 18.64 4.14 -13.78
N ASN A 138 17.45 4.64 -13.35
CA ASN A 138 16.80 5.76 -14.02
C ASN A 138 15.76 6.45 -13.10
N VAL A 139 15.34 7.66 -13.47
CA VAL A 139 14.21 8.37 -12.90
C VAL A 139 13.26 8.75 -14.03
N HIS A 140 12.06 8.18 -14.01
CA HIS A 140 11.00 8.51 -14.94
C HIS A 140 10.09 9.57 -14.34
N TYR A 141 9.59 10.48 -15.17
CA TYR A 141 8.61 11.47 -14.76
C TYR A 141 7.33 11.24 -15.55
N GLU A 142 6.28 10.78 -14.86
CA GLU A 142 4.98 10.49 -15.46
C GLU A 142 4.00 11.64 -15.20
N ALA A 143 3.37 12.14 -16.26
CA ALA A 143 2.36 13.17 -16.13
C ALA A 143 1.09 12.61 -15.46
N SER A 144 0.61 13.29 -14.41
CA SER A 144 -0.70 13.05 -13.81
C SER A 144 -1.81 13.69 -14.67
N LYS A 145 -3.08 13.37 -14.35
CA LYS A 145 -4.24 14.00 -14.99
C LYS A 145 -4.26 15.54 -14.88
N ASP A 146 -3.63 16.08 -13.83
CA ASP A 146 -3.56 17.51 -13.54
C ASP A 146 -2.23 18.13 -14.02
N GLY A 147 -1.45 17.42 -14.84
CA GLY A 147 -0.19 17.88 -15.41
C GLY A 147 1.03 17.87 -14.49
N TYR A 148 0.92 17.30 -13.28
CA TYR A 148 2.10 17.11 -12.41
C TYR A 148 2.98 16.00 -12.95
N LEU A 149 4.30 16.24 -13.00
CA LEU A 149 5.31 15.25 -13.37
C LEU A 149 5.77 14.51 -12.12
N LYS A 150 5.20 13.32 -11.89
CA LYS A 150 5.50 12.50 -10.72
C LYS A 150 6.72 11.62 -10.97
N PRO A 151 7.78 11.71 -10.12
CA PRO A 151 8.96 10.88 -10.27
C PRO A 151 8.69 9.44 -9.85
N LYS A 152 9.16 8.50 -10.68
CA LYS A 152 9.15 7.06 -10.47
C LYS A 152 10.58 6.56 -10.66
N ILE A 153 11.12 5.96 -9.63
CA ILE A 153 12.51 5.50 -9.62
C ILE A 153 12.56 4.09 -10.21
N GLU A 154 13.41 3.90 -11.20
CA GLU A 154 13.78 2.58 -11.70
C GLU A 154 15.08 2.14 -11.04
N ILE A 155 15.11 0.91 -10.54
CA ILE A 155 16.24 0.31 -9.83
C ILE A 155 16.70 -0.97 -10.50
N GLU A 156 17.92 -1.40 -10.23
CA GLU A 156 18.34 -2.76 -10.53
C GLU A 156 17.35 -3.74 -9.90
N PRO A 157 16.87 -4.77 -10.62
CA PRO A 157 15.89 -5.70 -10.10
C PRO A 157 16.35 -6.35 -8.79
N ILE A 158 15.53 -6.29 -7.74
CA ILE A 158 15.82 -6.86 -6.43
C ILE A 158 14.61 -7.62 -5.91
N GLU A 159 14.87 -8.75 -5.23
CA GLU A 159 13.82 -9.52 -4.56
C GLU A 159 13.48 -8.92 -3.20
N VAL A 160 12.21 -8.58 -3.00
CA VAL A 160 11.68 -8.09 -1.71
C VAL A 160 10.40 -8.85 -1.40
N ASP A 161 10.38 -9.57 -0.31
CA ASP A 161 9.21 -10.34 0.13
C ASP A 161 8.68 -11.28 -0.98
N GLY A 162 9.60 -11.99 -1.66
CA GLY A 162 9.28 -12.95 -2.71
C GLY A 162 8.73 -12.34 -4.00
N VAL A 163 8.93 -11.05 -4.21
CA VAL A 163 8.54 -10.34 -5.43
C VAL A 163 9.69 -9.52 -5.97
N THR A 164 9.97 -9.66 -7.27
CA THR A 164 10.96 -8.84 -7.95
C THR A 164 10.46 -7.40 -8.07
N VAL A 165 11.21 -6.47 -7.50
CA VAL A 165 10.97 -5.03 -7.54
C VAL A 165 11.92 -4.39 -8.54
N THR A 166 11.37 -3.63 -9.48
CA THR A 166 12.12 -2.85 -10.48
C THR A 166 11.83 -1.35 -10.39
N TYR A 167 10.74 -0.97 -9.69
CA TYR A 167 10.32 0.42 -9.56
C TYR A 167 9.95 0.73 -8.11
N ALA A 168 10.28 1.96 -7.70
CA ALA A 168 9.86 2.53 -6.42
C ALA A 168 9.23 3.91 -6.62
N THR A 169 8.28 4.26 -5.75
CA THR A 169 7.75 5.62 -5.71
C THR A 169 8.72 6.56 -5.01
N CYS A 170 8.75 7.80 -5.46
CA CYS A 170 9.49 8.89 -4.84
C CYS A 170 8.51 9.96 -4.35
N PHE A 171 8.92 10.76 -3.37
CA PHE A 171 8.05 11.77 -2.77
C PHE A 171 7.61 12.84 -3.79
N ASN A 172 8.57 13.53 -4.42
CA ASN A 172 8.32 14.62 -5.37
C ASN A 172 9.61 14.98 -6.12
N ALA A 173 9.52 15.92 -7.07
CA ALA A 173 10.66 16.37 -7.87
C ALA A 173 11.72 17.08 -7.02
N LYS A 174 11.32 17.85 -6.02
CA LYS A 174 12.26 18.52 -5.10
C LYS A 174 13.12 17.48 -4.35
N TYR A 175 12.52 16.41 -3.87
CA TYR A 175 13.26 15.33 -3.18
C TYR A 175 14.32 14.69 -4.10
N VAL A 176 13.99 14.47 -5.38
CA VAL A 176 14.95 13.95 -6.37
C VAL A 176 16.14 14.88 -6.53
N LEU A 177 15.90 16.19 -6.62
CA LEU A 177 16.96 17.19 -6.81
C LEU A 177 17.81 17.36 -5.54
N ASP A 178 17.18 17.56 -4.40
CA ASP A 178 17.87 17.83 -3.13
C ASP A 178 18.78 16.66 -2.72
N ASN A 179 18.37 15.43 -3.04
CA ASN A 179 19.11 14.21 -2.74
C ASN A 179 19.94 13.71 -3.92
N LYS A 180 20.02 14.46 -5.03
CA LYS A 180 20.75 14.10 -6.24
C LYS A 180 20.46 12.65 -6.70
N ILE A 181 19.18 12.30 -6.79
CA ILE A 181 18.79 10.95 -7.24
C ILE A 181 18.99 10.84 -8.74
N GLY A 182 19.99 10.07 -9.14
CA GLY A 182 20.41 9.88 -10.52
C GLY A 182 20.97 8.47 -10.76
N LEU A 183 21.63 8.29 -11.85
CA LEU A 183 22.26 7.00 -12.21
C LEU A 183 23.30 6.62 -11.15
N GLY A 184 23.16 5.42 -10.59
CA GLY A 184 24.08 4.87 -9.60
C GLY A 184 23.81 5.30 -8.16
N THR A 185 22.81 6.15 -7.90
CA THR A 185 22.35 6.46 -6.53
C THR A 185 22.01 5.18 -5.80
N THR A 186 22.53 5.02 -4.57
CA THR A 186 22.10 3.92 -3.68
C THR A 186 21.03 4.42 -2.73
N ILE A 187 19.89 3.73 -2.74
CA ILE A 187 18.72 4.06 -1.92
C ILE A 187 18.37 2.90 -1.00
N LYS A 188 17.82 3.22 0.15
CA LYS A 188 17.13 2.28 1.02
C LYS A 188 15.64 2.37 0.75
N LEU A 189 15.00 1.26 0.49
CA LEU A 189 13.57 1.20 0.22
C LEU A 189 12.88 0.12 1.04
N ASN A 190 11.59 0.29 1.25
CA ASN A 190 10.76 -0.74 1.87
C ASN A 190 9.58 -1.11 0.96
N ARG A 191 9.09 -2.33 1.16
CA ARG A 191 7.86 -2.81 0.56
C ARG A 191 6.94 -3.29 1.67
N SER A 192 6.01 -2.44 2.09
CA SER A 192 5.02 -2.79 3.12
C SER A 192 3.70 -3.20 2.47
N GLY A 193 3.14 -4.33 2.92
CA GLY A 193 1.78 -4.74 2.60
C GLY A 193 1.50 -5.06 1.13
N GLY A 194 2.49 -5.52 0.37
CA GLY A 194 2.29 -5.88 -1.04
C GLY A 194 2.06 -4.67 -1.98
N VAL A 195 2.27 -3.46 -1.48
CA VAL A 195 2.12 -2.20 -2.22
C VAL A 195 3.42 -1.82 -2.94
N ILE A 196 3.36 -0.78 -3.76
CA ILE A 196 4.53 -0.23 -4.48
C ILE A 196 5.61 0.19 -3.48
N PRO A 197 6.87 -0.23 -3.67
CA PRO A 197 7.97 0.15 -2.79
C PRO A 197 8.16 1.66 -2.73
N ASN A 198 8.53 2.15 -1.55
CA ASN A 198 8.81 3.57 -1.30
C ASN A 198 10.26 3.75 -0.87
N ILE A 199 10.86 4.86 -1.27
CA ILE A 199 12.17 5.27 -0.78
C ILE A 199 12.05 5.65 0.70
N LEU A 200 12.93 5.11 1.52
CA LEU A 200 13.10 5.52 2.92
C LEU A 200 14.22 6.56 3.06
N GLU A 201 15.35 6.30 2.40
CA GLU A 201 16.58 7.06 2.57
C GLU A 201 17.44 6.98 1.31
N VAL A 202 18.19 8.04 1.02
CA VAL A 202 19.27 8.04 0.02
C VAL A 202 20.58 7.84 0.76
N LEU A 203 21.25 6.71 0.52
CA LEU A 203 22.51 6.35 1.18
C LEU A 203 23.70 6.98 0.49
N THR A 204 23.73 6.94 -0.83
CA THR A 204 24.81 7.51 -1.65
C THR A 204 24.17 8.25 -2.82
N PRO A 205 24.28 9.58 -2.88
CA PRO A 205 23.77 10.36 -3.99
C PRO A 205 24.60 10.13 -5.27
N ALA A 206 24.02 10.43 -6.42
CA ALA A 206 24.74 10.55 -7.68
C ALA A 206 25.45 11.92 -7.78
N ASP A 207 26.27 12.10 -8.82
CA ASP A 207 26.85 13.41 -9.11
C ASP A 207 25.78 14.42 -9.47
N GLU A 208 24.77 13.98 -10.27
CA GLU A 208 23.64 14.80 -10.72
C GLU A 208 22.31 14.04 -10.63
N ALA A 209 21.24 14.80 -10.32
CA ALA A 209 19.88 14.29 -10.36
C ALA A 209 19.40 14.10 -11.82
N ILE A 210 18.63 13.05 -12.09
CA ILE A 210 17.95 12.89 -13.38
C ILE A 210 16.72 13.79 -13.43
N LEU A 211 16.64 14.64 -14.44
CA LEU A 211 15.54 15.54 -14.73
C LEU A 211 14.54 14.92 -15.74
N PRO A 212 13.33 15.49 -15.89
CA PRO A 212 12.40 15.07 -16.93
C PRO A 212 13.04 15.12 -18.32
N LYS A 213 12.78 14.12 -19.15
CA LYS A 213 13.21 14.06 -20.58
C LYS A 213 12.38 14.98 -21.48
N LEU A 214 12.01 16.16 -20.97
CA LEU A 214 11.29 17.20 -21.68
C LEU A 214 12.16 18.45 -21.78
N PRO A 215 11.98 19.29 -22.79
CA PRO A 215 12.62 20.60 -22.82
C PRO A 215 12.28 21.40 -21.55
N LYS A 216 13.25 22.09 -20.97
CA LYS A 216 13.04 22.94 -19.78
C LYS A 216 12.00 24.03 -19.98
N SER A 217 11.70 24.39 -21.23
CA SER A 217 10.63 25.31 -21.60
C SER A 217 9.23 24.76 -21.36
N GLU A 218 9.04 23.43 -21.29
CA GLU A 218 7.74 22.78 -21.23
C GLU A 218 7.25 22.49 -19.79
N TYR A 219 8.13 22.57 -18.80
CA TYR A 219 7.76 22.39 -17.40
C TYR A 219 8.39 23.43 -16.48
N ALA A 220 7.86 23.56 -15.29
CA ALA A 220 8.40 24.42 -14.23
C ALA A 220 8.03 23.85 -12.87
N PHE A 221 8.64 24.35 -11.80
CA PHE A 221 8.17 24.07 -10.46
C PHE A 221 6.77 24.65 -10.23
N ASN A 222 5.97 23.93 -9.45
CA ASN A 222 4.68 24.43 -8.94
C ASN A 222 4.93 25.59 -7.94
N LYS A 223 3.83 26.23 -7.47
CA LYS A 223 3.89 27.36 -6.53
C LYS A 223 4.61 27.05 -5.20
N THR A 224 4.63 25.79 -4.79
CA THR A 224 5.28 25.35 -3.54
C THR A 224 6.72 24.89 -3.76
N ASN A 225 7.24 24.93 -4.99
CA ASN A 225 8.56 24.43 -5.37
C ASN A 225 8.83 22.97 -4.96
N THR A 226 7.81 22.14 -4.99
CA THR A 226 7.91 20.72 -4.62
C THR A 226 7.84 19.77 -5.81
N ASP A 227 6.98 20.06 -6.77
CA ASP A 227 6.76 19.22 -7.96
C ASP A 227 7.00 19.98 -9.24
N PHE A 228 7.45 19.29 -10.29
CA PHE A 228 7.38 19.82 -11.64
C PHE A 228 5.96 19.71 -12.19
N VAL A 229 5.55 20.73 -12.94
CA VAL A 229 4.23 20.80 -13.60
C VAL A 229 4.45 21.19 -15.07
N LEU A 230 3.71 20.54 -15.96
CA LEU A 230 3.67 20.91 -17.37
C LEU A 230 3.07 22.31 -17.52
N LYS A 231 3.67 23.14 -18.37
CA LYS A 231 3.15 24.49 -18.63
C LYS A 231 1.87 24.48 -19.48
N ASN A 232 1.75 23.48 -20.36
CA ASN A 232 0.61 23.30 -21.26
C ASN A 232 0.08 21.85 -21.11
N PRO A 233 -0.54 21.49 -19.98
CA PRO A 233 -1.02 20.13 -19.73
C PRO A 233 -2.10 19.68 -20.73
N GLU A 234 -2.88 20.61 -21.25
CA GLU A 234 -3.96 20.37 -22.20
C GLU A 234 -3.49 19.88 -23.58
N THR A 235 -2.21 20.06 -23.90
CA THR A 235 -1.61 19.56 -25.16
C THR A 235 -0.84 18.26 -24.96
N ASN A 236 -0.67 17.80 -23.73
CA ASN A 236 0.09 16.60 -23.43
C ASN A 236 -0.77 15.34 -23.60
N GLU A 237 -0.35 14.45 -24.48
CA GLU A 237 -1.08 13.23 -24.82
C GLU A 237 -1.37 12.35 -23.60
N THR A 238 -0.40 12.21 -22.68
CA THR A 238 -0.58 11.41 -21.45
C THR A 238 -1.63 12.03 -20.53
N VAL A 239 -1.69 13.35 -20.41
CA VAL A 239 -2.70 14.06 -19.62
C VAL A 239 -4.07 13.87 -20.25
N LEU A 240 -4.17 14.03 -21.56
CA LEU A 240 -5.43 13.84 -22.29
C LEU A 240 -5.98 12.43 -22.13
N LEU A 241 -5.15 11.40 -22.26
CA LEU A 241 -5.55 9.99 -22.08
C LEU A 241 -6.00 9.66 -20.65
N LYS A 242 -5.50 10.37 -19.65
CA LYS A 242 -5.90 10.16 -18.23
C LYS A 242 -7.18 10.91 -17.83
N ASN A 243 -7.68 11.79 -18.69
CA ASN A 243 -8.90 12.57 -18.46
C ASN A 243 -10.13 12.02 -19.24
N ILE A 244 -9.96 10.92 -19.99
CA ILE A 244 -11.03 10.15 -20.64
C ILE A 244 -11.55 9.07 -19.67
#